data_3430e43e2281149cfc1b03675ec61ddc
#
_entry.id   3430e43e2281149cfc1b03675ec61ddc
#
_cell.length_a   1.000
_cell.length_b   1.000
_cell.length_c   1.000
_cell.angle_alpha   90.00
_cell.angle_beta   90.00
_cell.angle_gamma   90.00
#
_symmetry.space_group_name_H-M   'P 1'
#
loop_
_entity.id
_entity.type
_entity.pdbx_description
1 polymer ?
#
loop_
_entity_poly.entity_id
_entity_poly.type
_entity_poly.pdbx_seq_one_letter_code
_entity_poly.pdbx_strand_id
1 'polypeptide(L)'
;VTKSNNEEMIAKLRATNGGGFDLAQPSQDRIAGPQAEFGIYKPLDMSMIDTSLFIPSMLEATKGNTTIGEDVFAVPHVWGTDGLVLNTAIVTDVKDYTDLCNASVAGKVSYRLKRPTLIGFAFSMGLDPFGAYGDEAAYQGILDLVEAKLVECKANVKTYWDGGDELKNLMRSGEIVAAMAWDTGGWQLNDDNADITFVAPASGALGWIDTFALPARGRADEAAYAWINFVMQPDIAAMITASAGNFTASQGGDANVDDALKAKYQASFPQEAIDNIKWYPSVPAGLETLEGATLDRINAAR
;
A
#
# COMPACT_ATOMS: atom_id res chain seq x y z
N VAL A 1 3.86 17.50 11.37
CA VAL A 1 3.56 16.25 10.64
C VAL A 1 3.53 15.10 11.63
N THR A 2 2.49 14.28 11.55
CA THR A 2 2.37 13.05 12.35
C THR A 2 2.48 11.86 11.41
N LYS A 3 3.47 11.01 11.61
CA LYS A 3 3.60 9.74 10.88
C LYS A 3 2.70 8.69 11.53
N SER A 4 1.95 7.95 10.73
CA SER A 4 1.12 6.82 11.15
C SER A 4 0.77 5.94 9.95
N ASN A 5 0.32 4.74 10.20
CA ASN A 5 -0.32 3.92 9.17
C ASN A 5 -1.80 4.30 9.01
N ASN A 6 -2.50 3.70 8.04
CA ASN A 6 -3.91 4.00 7.77
C ASN A 6 -4.82 3.76 8.99
N GLU A 7 -4.65 2.62 9.67
CA GLU A 7 -5.46 2.23 10.83
C GLU A 7 -5.33 3.25 11.97
N GLU A 8 -4.10 3.63 12.31
CA GLU A 8 -3.84 4.64 13.35
C GLU A 8 -4.35 6.02 12.97
N MET A 9 -4.21 6.42 11.71
CA MET A 9 -4.69 7.70 11.22
C MET A 9 -6.22 7.77 11.30
N ILE A 10 -6.92 6.73 10.82
CA ILE A 10 -8.37 6.63 10.90
C ILE A 10 -8.84 6.63 12.36
N ALA A 11 -8.16 5.88 13.24
CA ALA A 11 -8.47 5.87 14.67
C ALA A 11 -8.34 7.26 15.31
N LYS A 12 -7.28 8.02 14.98
CA LYS A 12 -7.08 9.40 15.45
C LYS A 12 -8.15 10.35 14.94
N LEU A 13 -8.49 10.28 13.65
CA LEU A 13 -9.54 11.10 13.05
C LEU A 13 -10.92 10.76 13.65
N ARG A 14 -11.22 9.47 13.85
CA ARG A 14 -12.44 8.99 14.51
C ARG A 14 -12.54 9.53 15.94
N ALA A 15 -11.47 9.41 16.73
CA ALA A 15 -11.46 9.87 18.13
C ALA A 15 -11.72 11.38 18.27
N THR A 16 -11.42 12.16 17.24
CA THR A 16 -11.60 13.63 17.20
C THR A 16 -12.77 14.07 16.31
N ASN A 17 -13.57 13.12 15.80
CA ASN A 17 -14.62 13.39 14.79
C ASN A 17 -14.09 14.20 13.60
N GLY A 18 -12.94 13.83 13.06
CA GLY A 18 -12.29 14.52 11.94
C GLY A 18 -11.59 15.83 12.32
N GLY A 19 -11.26 16.05 13.61
CA GLY A 19 -10.54 17.23 14.07
C GLY A 19 -9.07 17.00 14.35
N GLY A 20 -8.35 18.10 14.66
CA GLY A 20 -6.96 18.05 15.08
C GLY A 20 -5.92 17.99 13.94
N PHE A 21 -6.38 17.85 12.71
CA PHE A 21 -5.55 17.84 11.49
C PHE A 21 -6.26 18.61 10.39
N ASP A 22 -5.49 19.16 9.46
CA ASP A 22 -6.01 19.95 8.32
C ASP A 22 -5.82 19.22 6.99
N LEU A 23 -4.92 18.23 6.94
CA LEU A 23 -4.69 17.38 5.78
C LEU A 23 -4.37 15.96 6.27
N ALA A 24 -4.91 14.96 5.59
CA ALA A 24 -4.66 13.54 5.82
C ALA A 24 -4.21 12.88 4.52
N GLN A 25 -3.42 11.80 4.64
CA GLN A 25 -2.91 11.04 3.51
C GLN A 25 -3.32 9.56 3.63
N PRO A 26 -4.62 9.24 3.53
CA PRO A 26 -5.08 7.84 3.47
C PRO A 26 -4.80 7.23 2.11
N SER A 27 -4.67 5.91 2.06
CA SER A 27 -4.77 5.19 0.79
C SER A 27 -6.20 5.32 0.23
N GLN A 28 -6.33 5.34 -1.10
CA GLN A 28 -7.62 5.59 -1.77
C GLN A 28 -8.74 4.64 -1.36
N ASP A 29 -8.38 3.39 -1.04
CA ASP A 29 -9.30 2.35 -0.59
C ASP A 29 -9.81 2.57 0.85
N ARG A 30 -9.23 3.54 1.59
CA ARG A 30 -9.55 3.91 2.97
C ARG A 30 -10.36 5.20 3.09
N ILE A 31 -11.05 5.60 2.04
CA ILE A 31 -11.91 6.79 2.03
C ILE A 31 -13.37 6.41 2.26
N ALA A 32 -13.95 5.61 1.37
CA ALA A 32 -15.40 5.41 1.33
C ALA A 32 -15.94 4.70 2.58
N GLY A 33 -15.30 3.62 3.03
CA GLY A 33 -15.71 2.88 4.23
C GLY A 33 -15.68 3.74 5.50
N PRO A 34 -14.51 4.29 5.89
CA PRO A 34 -14.42 5.17 7.06
C PRO A 34 -15.27 6.43 6.97
N GLN A 35 -15.50 6.97 5.78
CA GLN A 35 -16.41 8.11 5.61
C GLN A 35 -17.87 7.70 5.86
N ALA A 36 -18.29 6.56 5.34
CA ALA A 36 -19.65 6.06 5.56
C ALA A 36 -19.93 5.74 7.04
N GLU A 37 -18.94 5.18 7.74
CA GLU A 37 -19.09 4.80 9.14
C GLU A 37 -18.94 5.96 10.12
N PHE A 38 -17.99 6.88 9.86
CA PHE A 38 -17.55 7.84 10.88
C PHE A 38 -17.65 9.31 10.45
N GLY A 39 -17.85 9.61 9.16
CA GLY A 39 -17.95 10.99 8.66
C GLY A 39 -16.68 11.80 8.97
N ILE A 40 -15.49 11.21 8.83
CA ILE A 40 -14.21 11.80 9.27
C ILE A 40 -13.54 12.67 8.22
N TYR A 41 -14.01 12.66 6.99
CA TYR A 41 -13.54 13.50 5.88
C TYR A 41 -14.61 14.50 5.45
N LYS A 42 -14.24 15.52 4.72
CA LYS A 42 -15.14 16.45 4.03
C LYS A 42 -14.88 16.43 2.53
N PRO A 43 -15.90 16.77 1.71
CA PRO A 43 -15.73 16.89 0.27
C PRO A 43 -14.64 17.89 -0.09
N LEU A 44 -13.92 17.62 -1.18
CA LEU A 44 -12.95 18.53 -1.75
C LEU A 44 -13.67 19.56 -2.64
N ASP A 45 -13.28 20.82 -2.52
CA ASP A 45 -13.58 21.83 -3.53
C ASP A 45 -12.58 21.67 -4.69
N MET A 46 -13.00 20.95 -5.73
CA MET A 46 -12.17 20.68 -6.90
C MET A 46 -11.77 21.94 -7.68
N SER A 47 -12.44 23.07 -7.46
CA SER A 47 -12.05 24.36 -8.08
C SER A 47 -10.77 24.95 -7.46
N MET A 48 -10.40 24.51 -6.24
CA MET A 48 -9.18 24.91 -5.54
C MET A 48 -7.97 24.04 -5.90
N ILE A 49 -8.16 23.00 -6.72
CA ILE A 49 -7.13 22.05 -7.11
C ILE A 49 -6.81 22.23 -8.60
N ASP A 50 -5.53 22.47 -8.90
CA ASP A 50 -5.08 22.47 -10.29
C ASP A 50 -4.97 21.03 -10.81
N THR A 51 -6.02 20.55 -11.44
CA THR A 51 -6.11 19.18 -11.93
C THR A 51 -5.14 18.89 -13.08
N SER A 52 -4.57 19.91 -13.73
CA SER A 52 -3.55 19.74 -14.77
C SER A 52 -2.21 19.22 -14.24
N LEU A 53 -2.01 19.33 -12.94
CA LEU A 53 -0.80 18.81 -12.26
C LEU A 53 -0.84 17.30 -12.05
N PHE A 54 -1.96 16.63 -12.30
CA PHE A 54 -2.12 15.19 -12.03
C PHE A 54 -2.07 14.37 -13.31
N ILE A 55 -1.53 13.16 -13.22
CA ILE A 55 -1.67 12.15 -14.28
C ILE A 55 -3.17 11.84 -14.45
N PRO A 56 -3.78 12.10 -15.62
CA PRO A 56 -5.22 12.02 -15.78
C PRO A 56 -5.82 10.66 -15.41
N SER A 57 -5.17 9.56 -15.81
CA SER A 57 -5.65 8.20 -15.49
C SER A 57 -5.65 7.90 -14.00
N MET A 58 -4.66 8.40 -13.25
CA MET A 58 -4.59 8.23 -11.80
C MET A 58 -5.62 9.09 -11.08
N LEU A 59 -5.82 10.32 -11.54
CA LEU A 59 -6.86 11.20 -10.98
C LEU A 59 -8.25 10.57 -11.14
N GLU A 60 -8.57 10.05 -12.32
CA GLU A 60 -9.86 9.41 -12.58
C GLU A 60 -10.02 8.09 -11.82
N ALA A 61 -8.97 7.26 -11.73
CA ALA A 61 -9.00 6.04 -10.92
C ALA A 61 -9.23 6.34 -9.44
N THR A 62 -8.55 7.37 -8.90
CA THR A 62 -8.74 7.79 -7.50
C THR A 62 -10.15 8.32 -7.28
N LYS A 63 -10.66 9.17 -8.16
CA LYS A 63 -12.06 9.65 -8.08
C LYS A 63 -13.05 8.48 -8.07
N GLY A 64 -12.84 7.45 -8.91
CA GLY A 64 -13.68 6.25 -8.94
C GLY A 64 -13.79 5.55 -7.59
N ASN A 65 -12.73 5.60 -6.77
CA ASN A 65 -12.68 4.98 -5.44
C ASN A 65 -13.07 5.93 -4.30
N THR A 66 -13.05 7.25 -4.52
CA THR A 66 -13.18 8.26 -3.45
C THR A 66 -14.36 9.20 -3.63
N THR A 67 -15.18 9.00 -4.65
CA THR A 67 -16.45 9.73 -4.84
C THR A 67 -17.57 9.01 -4.09
N ILE A 68 -18.32 9.77 -3.29
CA ILE A 68 -19.49 9.30 -2.56
C ILE A 68 -20.66 10.21 -2.92
N GLY A 69 -21.66 9.68 -3.60
CA GLY A 69 -22.68 10.50 -4.23
C GLY A 69 -22.11 11.36 -5.35
N GLU A 70 -22.17 12.66 -5.21
CA GLU A 70 -21.59 13.63 -6.16
C GLU A 70 -20.26 14.24 -5.66
N ASP A 71 -19.87 13.92 -4.43
CA ASP A 71 -18.75 14.54 -3.73
C ASP A 71 -17.46 13.72 -3.87
N VAL A 72 -16.37 14.37 -4.27
CA VAL A 72 -15.01 13.83 -4.31
C VAL A 72 -14.34 14.08 -2.96
N PHE A 73 -13.81 13.05 -2.31
CA PHE A 73 -13.19 13.16 -0.98
C PHE A 73 -11.67 13.12 -0.99
N ALA A 74 -11.03 12.70 -2.10
CA ALA A 74 -9.58 12.65 -2.18
C ALA A 74 -9.06 12.78 -3.62
N VAL A 75 -7.80 13.23 -3.72
CA VAL A 75 -7.01 13.24 -4.96
C VAL A 75 -5.71 12.47 -4.76
N PRO A 76 -5.13 11.84 -5.82
CA PRO A 76 -3.93 11.01 -5.67
C PRO A 76 -2.70 11.85 -5.31
N HIS A 77 -1.75 11.22 -4.61
CA HIS A 77 -0.47 11.83 -4.27
C HIS A 77 0.70 10.94 -4.72
N VAL A 78 0.94 9.86 -4.00
CA VAL A 78 2.01 8.90 -4.28
C VAL A 78 1.42 7.51 -4.48
N TRP A 79 2.14 6.67 -5.21
CA TRP A 79 1.72 5.31 -5.45
C TRP A 79 2.90 4.35 -5.38
N GLY A 80 2.62 3.08 -5.24
CA GLY A 80 3.59 2.01 -5.23
C GLY A 80 2.91 0.66 -5.17
N THR A 81 3.69 -0.37 -4.90
CA THR A 81 3.20 -1.75 -4.82
C THR A 81 3.73 -2.48 -3.60
N ASP A 82 2.95 -3.45 -3.12
CA ASP A 82 3.44 -4.53 -2.26
C ASP A 82 3.78 -5.74 -3.14
N GLY A 83 4.94 -6.31 -2.92
CA GLY A 83 5.42 -7.51 -3.61
C GLY A 83 6.44 -8.26 -2.79
N LEU A 84 7.43 -8.85 -3.44
CA LEU A 84 8.48 -9.61 -2.79
C LEU A 84 9.79 -8.83 -2.79
N VAL A 85 10.49 -8.81 -1.66
CA VAL A 85 11.89 -8.37 -1.56
C VAL A 85 12.72 -9.60 -1.21
N LEU A 86 13.63 -9.95 -2.10
CA LEU A 86 14.39 -11.21 -2.03
C LEU A 86 15.90 -10.93 -2.10
N ASN A 87 16.67 -11.69 -1.34
CA ASN A 87 18.10 -11.85 -1.60
C ASN A 87 18.28 -12.96 -2.64
N THR A 88 18.42 -12.57 -3.90
CA THR A 88 18.42 -13.47 -5.06
C THR A 88 19.68 -14.35 -5.15
N ALA A 89 20.75 -14.03 -4.45
CA ALA A 89 21.91 -14.92 -4.31
C ALA A 89 21.62 -16.14 -3.41
N ILE A 90 20.60 -16.04 -2.57
CA ILE A 90 20.23 -17.09 -1.60
C ILE A 90 18.91 -17.77 -2.00
N VAL A 91 17.94 -16.99 -2.46
CA VAL A 91 16.55 -17.40 -2.70
C VAL A 91 16.28 -17.46 -4.21
N THR A 92 15.97 -18.65 -4.72
CA THR A 92 15.74 -18.87 -6.16
C THR A 92 14.36 -19.44 -6.48
N ASP A 93 13.64 -19.93 -5.47
CA ASP A 93 12.38 -20.66 -5.57
C ASP A 93 11.18 -19.93 -4.99
N VAL A 94 11.34 -18.65 -4.63
CA VAL A 94 10.25 -17.77 -4.19
C VAL A 94 9.90 -16.83 -5.33
N LYS A 95 8.68 -16.99 -5.86
CA LYS A 95 8.14 -16.22 -7.00
C LYS A 95 6.77 -15.63 -6.72
N ASP A 96 6.13 -16.07 -5.63
CA ASP A 96 4.80 -15.63 -5.24
C ASP A 96 4.68 -15.55 -3.71
N TYR A 97 3.62 -14.94 -3.21
CA TYR A 97 3.44 -14.72 -1.78
C TYR A 97 3.38 -16.03 -0.98
N THR A 98 2.72 -17.05 -1.50
CA THR A 98 2.65 -18.37 -0.82
C THR A 98 3.99 -19.11 -0.82
N ASP A 99 4.93 -18.75 -1.68
CA ASP A 99 6.28 -19.35 -1.68
C ASP A 99 7.11 -18.89 -0.47
N LEU A 100 6.69 -17.84 0.24
CA LEU A 100 7.24 -17.49 1.55
C LEU A 100 7.07 -18.61 2.60
N CYS A 101 6.25 -19.63 2.27
CA CYS A 101 6.06 -20.85 3.07
C CYS A 101 7.03 -21.97 2.70
N ASN A 102 7.89 -21.80 1.69
CA ASN A 102 8.82 -22.83 1.24
C ASN A 102 9.85 -23.16 2.33
N ALA A 103 10.23 -24.44 2.41
CA ALA A 103 11.22 -24.92 3.39
C ALA A 103 12.60 -24.26 3.19
N SER A 104 12.94 -23.82 1.97
CA SER A 104 14.18 -23.10 1.62
C SER A 104 14.37 -21.79 2.39
N VAL A 105 13.28 -21.15 2.81
CA VAL A 105 13.28 -19.86 3.53
C VAL A 105 12.81 -20.00 4.99
N ALA A 106 12.74 -21.22 5.52
CA ALA A 106 12.26 -21.48 6.89
C ALA A 106 13.02 -20.66 7.95
N GLY A 107 12.29 -19.93 8.78
CA GLY A 107 12.84 -19.07 9.84
C GLY A 107 13.53 -17.79 9.35
N LYS A 108 13.44 -17.47 8.05
CA LYS A 108 14.12 -16.33 7.42
C LYS A 108 13.17 -15.44 6.59
N VAL A 109 11.88 -15.48 6.89
CA VAL A 109 10.85 -14.69 6.21
C VAL A 109 10.33 -13.58 7.14
N SER A 110 9.91 -12.47 6.56
CA SER A 110 9.16 -11.46 7.26
C SER A 110 8.10 -10.83 6.34
N TYR A 111 6.99 -10.43 6.93
CA TYR A 111 5.95 -9.63 6.30
C TYR A 111 5.22 -8.82 7.37
N ARG A 112 4.42 -7.84 6.96
CA ARG A 112 3.52 -7.14 7.88
C ARG A 112 2.31 -8.04 8.12
N LEU A 113 1.99 -8.32 9.38
CA LEU A 113 0.74 -9.03 9.70
C LEU A 113 -0.42 -8.03 9.64
N LYS A 114 -0.77 -7.64 8.40
CA LYS A 114 -1.79 -6.66 8.06
C LYS A 114 -2.54 -7.07 6.80
N ARG A 115 -3.58 -6.34 6.45
CA ARG A 115 -4.43 -6.56 5.29
C ARG A 115 -3.68 -6.92 4.00
N PRO A 116 -2.58 -6.22 3.58
CA PRO A 116 -1.86 -6.60 2.37
C PRO A 116 -1.45 -8.06 2.33
N THR A 117 -1.03 -8.62 3.46
CA THR A 117 -0.64 -10.05 3.53
C THR A 117 -1.84 -10.96 3.30
N LEU A 118 -3.02 -10.66 3.86
CA LEU A 118 -4.24 -11.44 3.59
C LEU A 118 -4.58 -11.42 2.10
N ILE A 119 -4.55 -10.26 1.48
CA ILE A 119 -4.90 -10.06 0.05
C ILE A 119 -3.88 -10.74 -0.87
N GLY A 120 -2.57 -10.54 -0.63
CA GLY A 120 -1.51 -11.15 -1.44
C GLY A 120 -1.55 -12.68 -1.39
N PHE A 121 -1.71 -13.25 -0.20
CA PHE A 121 -1.86 -14.69 -0.06
C PHE A 121 -3.13 -15.22 -0.74
N ALA A 122 -4.26 -14.49 -0.66
CA ALA A 122 -5.47 -14.88 -1.36
C ALA A 122 -5.24 -14.98 -2.88
N PHE A 123 -4.66 -13.95 -3.51
CA PHE A 123 -4.35 -13.97 -4.94
C PHE A 123 -3.36 -15.09 -5.31
N SER A 124 -2.31 -15.30 -4.50
CA SER A 124 -1.34 -16.37 -4.70
C SER A 124 -1.95 -17.78 -4.56
N MET A 125 -3.06 -17.92 -3.84
CA MET A 125 -3.87 -19.14 -3.75
C MET A 125 -4.89 -19.27 -4.88
N GLY A 126 -4.92 -18.33 -5.85
CA GLY A 126 -5.87 -18.32 -6.95
C GLY A 126 -7.28 -17.86 -6.55
N LEU A 127 -7.42 -17.20 -5.40
CA LEU A 127 -8.70 -16.65 -4.93
C LEU A 127 -8.83 -15.18 -5.39
N ASP A 128 -10.06 -14.68 -5.49
CA ASP A 128 -10.33 -13.29 -5.82
C ASP A 128 -10.95 -12.55 -4.62
N PRO A 129 -10.11 -11.99 -3.71
CA PRO A 129 -10.64 -11.28 -2.55
C PRO A 129 -11.38 -10.00 -2.92
N PHE A 130 -11.02 -9.33 -4.03
CA PHE A 130 -11.66 -8.09 -4.45
C PHE A 130 -13.04 -8.36 -5.05
N GLY A 131 -13.19 -9.44 -5.83
CA GLY A 131 -14.49 -9.87 -6.35
C GLY A 131 -15.48 -10.28 -5.26
N ALA A 132 -14.99 -10.68 -4.09
CA ALA A 132 -15.81 -11.07 -2.95
C ALA A 132 -16.28 -9.91 -2.07
N TYR A 133 -15.86 -8.66 -2.29
CA TYR A 133 -16.18 -7.51 -1.43
C TYR A 133 -17.69 -7.23 -1.30
N GLY A 134 -18.49 -7.61 -2.30
CA GLY A 134 -19.96 -7.49 -2.26
C GLY A 134 -20.67 -8.59 -1.49
N ASP A 135 -19.96 -9.62 -1.02
CA ASP A 135 -20.50 -10.79 -0.31
C ASP A 135 -19.63 -11.11 0.91
N GLU A 136 -20.08 -10.65 2.08
CA GLU A 136 -19.35 -10.82 3.35
C GLU A 136 -19.06 -12.30 3.67
N ALA A 137 -20.00 -13.21 3.37
CA ALA A 137 -19.82 -14.64 3.63
C ALA A 137 -18.77 -15.26 2.70
N ALA A 138 -18.77 -14.88 1.41
CA ALA A 138 -17.75 -15.29 0.46
C ALA A 138 -16.38 -14.75 0.85
N TYR A 139 -16.31 -13.48 1.26
CA TYR A 139 -15.06 -12.86 1.71
C TYR A 139 -14.52 -13.52 2.99
N GLN A 140 -15.39 -13.81 3.99
CA GLN A 140 -14.99 -14.55 5.18
C GLN A 140 -14.47 -15.94 4.83
N GLY A 141 -15.08 -16.64 3.87
CA GLY A 141 -14.58 -17.93 3.40
C GLY A 141 -13.16 -17.86 2.80
N ILE A 142 -12.84 -16.76 2.08
CA ILE A 142 -11.48 -16.50 1.59
C ILE A 142 -10.53 -16.26 2.78
N LEU A 143 -10.92 -15.42 3.74
CA LEU A 143 -10.10 -15.14 4.92
C LEU A 143 -9.80 -16.41 5.74
N ASP A 144 -10.76 -17.32 5.89
CA ASP A 144 -10.55 -18.58 6.59
C ASP A 144 -9.51 -19.49 5.91
N LEU A 145 -9.53 -19.54 4.57
CA LEU A 145 -8.51 -20.28 3.79
C LEU A 145 -7.12 -19.65 3.93
N VAL A 146 -7.06 -18.31 3.85
CA VAL A 146 -5.79 -17.55 4.00
C VAL A 146 -5.26 -17.69 5.42
N GLU A 147 -6.12 -17.63 6.45
CA GLU A 147 -5.73 -17.87 7.84
C GLU A 147 -5.07 -19.24 8.01
N ALA A 148 -5.71 -20.30 7.50
CA ALA A 148 -5.16 -21.64 7.57
C ALA A 148 -3.76 -21.72 6.93
N LYS A 149 -3.58 -21.08 5.76
CA LYS A 149 -2.28 -21.05 5.07
C LYS A 149 -1.24 -20.25 5.84
N LEU A 150 -1.56 -19.07 6.35
CA LEU A 150 -0.63 -18.25 7.13
C LEU A 150 -0.23 -18.91 8.46
N VAL A 151 -1.13 -19.64 9.09
CA VAL A 151 -0.82 -20.42 10.30
C VAL A 151 0.13 -21.59 9.97
N GLU A 152 -0.10 -22.31 8.85
CA GLU A 152 0.82 -23.34 8.36
C GLU A 152 2.23 -22.78 8.15
N CYS A 153 2.33 -21.57 7.58
CA CYS A 153 3.60 -20.93 7.23
C CYS A 153 4.29 -20.22 8.40
N LYS A 154 3.67 -20.17 9.57
CA LYS A 154 4.16 -19.38 10.70
C LYS A 154 5.58 -19.75 11.13
N ALA A 155 5.97 -21.03 10.99
CA ALA A 155 7.32 -21.50 11.27
C ALA A 155 8.40 -20.88 10.37
N ASN A 156 8.03 -20.35 9.20
CA ASN A 156 8.95 -19.68 8.29
C ASN A 156 9.23 -18.23 8.71
N VAL A 157 8.33 -17.65 9.50
CA VAL A 157 8.39 -16.23 9.87
C VAL A 157 9.39 -16.03 11.00
N LYS A 158 10.41 -15.21 10.76
CA LYS A 158 11.37 -14.75 11.77
C LYS A 158 10.71 -13.75 12.72
N THR A 159 10.04 -12.78 12.15
CA THR A 159 9.31 -11.71 12.84
C THR A 159 8.35 -11.03 11.87
N TYR A 160 7.39 -10.28 12.38
CA TYR A 160 6.56 -9.37 11.60
C TYR A 160 7.16 -7.96 11.69
N TRP A 161 7.46 -7.34 10.54
CA TRP A 161 7.92 -5.96 10.51
C TRP A 161 6.73 -5.00 10.47
N ASP A 162 6.88 -3.78 11.00
CA ASP A 162 5.85 -2.75 10.94
C ASP A 162 6.30 -1.51 10.16
N GLY A 163 7.54 -1.08 10.34
CA GLY A 163 8.13 0.07 9.65
C GLY A 163 9.21 -0.31 8.63
N GLY A 164 9.33 0.49 7.55
CA GLY A 164 10.29 0.20 6.48
C GLY A 164 11.76 0.17 6.93
N ASP A 165 12.13 0.89 7.99
CA ASP A 165 13.48 0.84 8.52
C ASP A 165 13.77 -0.48 9.24
N GLU A 166 12.78 -1.05 9.92
CA GLU A 166 12.89 -2.38 10.52
C GLU A 166 13.09 -3.45 9.44
N LEU A 167 12.26 -3.45 8.39
CA LEU A 167 12.43 -4.33 7.24
C LEU A 167 13.85 -4.25 6.66
N LYS A 168 14.31 -3.03 6.38
CA LYS A 168 15.65 -2.82 5.80
C LYS A 168 16.75 -3.34 6.71
N ASN A 169 16.65 -3.16 8.01
CA ASN A 169 17.62 -3.66 8.98
C ASN A 169 17.64 -5.19 9.02
N LEU A 170 16.49 -5.85 9.03
CA LEU A 170 16.38 -7.30 8.99
C LEU A 170 17.01 -7.91 7.71
N MET A 171 16.79 -7.28 6.56
CA MET A 171 17.38 -7.71 5.28
C MET A 171 18.91 -7.47 5.27
N ARG A 172 19.37 -6.30 5.72
CA ARG A 172 20.81 -5.94 5.77
C ARG A 172 21.61 -6.86 6.70
N SER A 173 21.04 -7.22 7.84
CA SER A 173 21.68 -8.12 8.80
C SER A 173 21.69 -9.59 8.33
N GLY A 174 20.89 -9.93 7.31
CA GLY A 174 20.71 -11.32 6.87
C GLY A 174 19.85 -12.16 7.83
N GLU A 175 19.17 -11.53 8.80
CA GLU A 175 18.22 -12.23 9.66
C GLU A 175 17.04 -12.75 8.87
N ILE A 176 16.66 -12.05 7.80
CA ILE A 176 15.71 -12.53 6.80
C ILE A 176 16.32 -12.46 5.40
N VAL A 177 15.85 -13.31 4.52
CA VAL A 177 16.28 -13.39 3.11
C VAL A 177 15.14 -13.18 2.12
N ALA A 178 13.90 -13.23 2.59
CA ALA A 178 12.70 -13.02 1.81
C ALA A 178 11.66 -12.26 2.63
N ALA A 179 10.97 -11.32 2.00
CA ALA A 179 9.91 -10.55 2.64
C ALA A 179 8.80 -10.19 1.65
N MET A 180 7.56 -10.11 2.14
CA MET A 180 6.54 -9.30 1.47
C MET A 180 6.74 -7.84 1.92
N ALA A 181 6.94 -6.94 0.98
CA ALA A 181 7.30 -5.55 1.28
C ALA A 181 6.98 -4.61 0.12
N TRP A 182 7.16 -3.31 0.36
CA TRP A 182 7.03 -2.27 -0.66
C TRP A 182 8.19 -2.31 -1.65
N ASP A 183 7.91 -1.99 -2.90
CA ASP A 183 8.87 -1.83 -3.99
C ASP A 183 10.03 -0.90 -3.62
N THR A 184 9.74 0.26 -3.04
CA THR A 184 10.74 1.23 -2.60
C THR A 184 11.73 0.66 -1.58
N GLY A 185 11.25 -0.20 -0.67
CA GLY A 185 12.12 -0.88 0.30
C GLY A 185 13.13 -1.79 -0.40
N GLY A 186 12.69 -2.54 -1.41
CA GLY A 186 13.56 -3.38 -2.23
C GLY A 186 14.58 -2.57 -3.05
N TRP A 187 14.14 -1.46 -3.66
CA TRP A 187 15.05 -0.62 -4.45
C TRP A 187 16.10 0.10 -3.61
N GLN A 188 15.73 0.56 -2.40
CA GLN A 188 16.71 1.15 -1.46
C GLN A 188 17.71 0.11 -0.94
N LEU A 189 17.26 -1.12 -0.68
CA LEU A 189 18.16 -2.21 -0.30
C LEU A 189 19.10 -2.63 -1.42
N ASN A 190 18.63 -2.55 -2.68
CA ASN A 190 19.44 -2.84 -3.86
C ASN A 190 20.62 -1.87 -4.02
N ASP A 191 20.50 -0.63 -3.54
CA ASP A 191 21.62 0.33 -3.53
C ASP A 191 22.75 -0.11 -2.59
N ASP A 192 22.40 -0.79 -1.49
CA ASP A 192 23.36 -1.32 -0.51
C ASP A 192 23.92 -2.68 -0.94
N ASN A 193 23.09 -3.53 -1.55
CA ASN A 193 23.44 -4.88 -1.97
C ASN A 193 22.64 -5.25 -3.23
N ALA A 194 23.33 -5.36 -4.37
CA ALA A 194 22.73 -5.67 -5.67
C ALA A 194 22.00 -7.03 -5.72
N ASP A 195 22.30 -7.96 -4.80
CA ASP A 195 21.62 -9.24 -4.69
C ASP A 195 20.22 -9.12 -4.04
N ILE A 196 19.95 -8.02 -3.35
CA ILE A 196 18.63 -7.76 -2.77
C ILE A 196 17.81 -6.92 -3.75
N THR A 197 16.66 -7.42 -4.16
CA THR A 197 15.81 -6.71 -5.13
C THR A 197 14.34 -6.91 -4.86
N PHE A 198 13.53 -6.00 -5.40
CA PHE A 198 12.08 -6.17 -5.49
C PHE A 198 11.74 -7.05 -6.69
N VAL A 199 10.82 -7.98 -6.47
CA VAL A 199 10.29 -8.89 -7.48
C VAL A 199 8.76 -8.80 -7.48
N ALA A 200 8.15 -8.50 -8.62
CA ALA A 200 6.71 -8.56 -8.77
C ALA A 200 6.25 -10.02 -8.65
N PRO A 201 5.31 -10.34 -7.74
CA PRO A 201 4.81 -11.71 -7.56
C PRO A 201 4.08 -12.23 -8.79
N ALA A 202 4.10 -13.53 -9.02
CA ALA A 202 3.45 -14.15 -10.18
C ALA A 202 1.92 -13.93 -10.19
N SER A 203 1.28 -13.91 -9.02
CA SER A 203 -0.14 -13.59 -8.88
C SER A 203 -0.48 -12.10 -9.03
N GLY A 204 0.53 -11.24 -9.08
CA GLY A 204 0.43 -9.78 -9.23
C GLY A 204 0.84 -9.02 -7.98
N ALA A 205 1.58 -7.93 -8.17
CA ALA A 205 1.87 -6.99 -7.10
C ALA A 205 0.59 -6.24 -6.69
N LEU A 206 0.46 -5.88 -5.41
CA LEU A 206 -0.70 -5.16 -4.90
C LEU A 206 -0.47 -3.66 -5.04
N GLY A 207 -1.18 -3.02 -5.95
CA GLY A 207 -1.05 -1.58 -6.22
C GLY A 207 -1.85 -0.73 -5.24
N TRP A 208 -1.21 0.25 -4.64
CA TRP A 208 -1.83 1.22 -3.75
C TRP A 208 -1.57 2.65 -4.22
N ILE A 209 -2.51 3.55 -3.92
CA ILE A 209 -2.39 4.99 -4.17
C ILE A 209 -2.72 5.68 -2.85
N ASP A 210 -1.75 6.39 -2.27
CA ASP A 210 -2.01 7.30 -1.18
C ASP A 210 -2.52 8.63 -1.73
N THR A 211 -3.43 9.25 -0.99
CA THR A 211 -4.18 10.39 -1.45
C THR A 211 -4.01 11.60 -0.53
N PHE A 212 -4.52 12.74 -0.96
CA PHE A 212 -4.80 13.86 -0.08
C PHE A 212 -6.30 13.93 0.17
N ALA A 213 -6.68 13.94 1.45
CA ALA A 213 -8.05 14.11 1.92
C ALA A 213 -8.11 15.18 3.00
N LEU A 214 -9.21 15.94 3.06
CA LEU A 214 -9.44 16.92 4.10
C LEU A 214 -10.21 16.31 5.26
N PRO A 215 -9.68 16.34 6.50
CA PRO A 215 -10.42 15.94 7.70
C PRO A 215 -11.67 16.80 7.90
N ALA A 216 -12.79 16.19 8.36
CA ALA A 216 -14.10 16.81 8.43
C ALA A 216 -14.14 18.14 9.21
N ARG A 217 -13.28 18.27 10.22
CA ARG A 217 -13.18 19.49 11.06
C ARG A 217 -11.83 20.19 10.95
N GLY A 218 -11.08 19.96 9.89
CA GLY A 218 -9.91 20.75 9.52
C GLY A 218 -10.30 22.23 9.35
N ARG A 219 -9.39 23.16 9.66
CA ARG A 219 -9.68 24.60 9.68
C ARG A 219 -8.81 25.39 8.72
N ALA A 220 -7.78 24.79 8.15
CA ALA A 220 -6.81 25.44 7.26
C ALA A 220 -6.93 24.93 5.83
N ASP A 221 -8.16 24.89 5.27
CA ASP A 221 -8.43 24.31 3.95
C ASP A 221 -7.65 25.03 2.83
N GLU A 222 -7.58 26.36 2.83
CA GLU A 222 -6.79 27.12 1.86
C GLU A 222 -5.31 26.70 1.88
N ALA A 223 -4.74 26.52 3.08
CA ALA A 223 -3.35 26.05 3.21
C ALA A 223 -3.18 24.61 2.75
N ALA A 224 -4.18 23.75 2.99
CA ALA A 224 -4.16 22.36 2.53
C ALA A 224 -4.21 22.29 0.99
N TYR A 225 -5.10 23.07 0.33
CA TYR A 225 -5.12 23.14 -1.13
C TYR A 225 -3.85 23.75 -1.72
N ALA A 226 -3.31 24.79 -1.09
CA ALA A 226 -2.02 25.36 -1.51
C ALA A 226 -0.89 24.32 -1.41
N TRP A 227 -0.87 23.50 -0.34
CA TRP A 227 0.07 22.42 -0.18
C TRP A 227 -0.10 21.33 -1.25
N ILE A 228 -1.33 20.89 -1.53
CA ILE A 228 -1.62 19.89 -2.58
C ILE A 228 -1.08 20.38 -3.93
N ASN A 229 -1.44 21.60 -4.35
CA ASN A 229 -0.98 22.16 -5.62
C ASN A 229 0.55 22.34 -5.66
N PHE A 230 1.17 22.68 -4.52
CA PHE A 230 2.62 22.83 -4.44
C PHE A 230 3.36 21.50 -4.61
N VAL A 231 2.96 20.46 -3.87
CA VAL A 231 3.67 19.18 -3.91
C VAL A 231 3.44 18.39 -5.19
N MET A 232 2.39 18.72 -5.93
CA MET A 232 2.09 18.11 -7.22
C MET A 232 2.80 18.82 -8.39
N GLN A 233 3.54 19.90 -8.17
CA GLN A 233 4.40 20.47 -9.22
C GLN A 233 5.48 19.46 -9.62
N PRO A 234 5.81 19.30 -10.92
CA PRO A 234 6.67 18.22 -11.41
C PRO A 234 8.06 18.17 -10.77
N ASP A 235 8.68 19.31 -10.53
CA ASP A 235 9.99 19.42 -9.87
C ASP A 235 9.93 19.04 -8.38
N ILE A 236 8.88 19.46 -7.68
CA ILE A 236 8.65 19.10 -6.27
C ILE A 236 8.33 17.62 -6.14
N ALA A 237 7.46 17.10 -7.01
CA ALA A 237 7.13 15.68 -7.07
C ALA A 237 8.37 14.80 -7.30
N ALA A 238 9.28 15.20 -8.20
CA ALA A 238 10.54 14.51 -8.41
C ALA A 238 11.45 14.51 -7.16
N MET A 239 11.47 15.61 -6.40
CA MET A 239 12.20 15.68 -5.11
C MET A 239 11.58 14.71 -4.08
N ILE A 240 10.26 14.58 -4.05
CA ILE A 240 9.57 13.61 -3.18
C ILE A 240 9.97 12.20 -3.57
N THR A 241 9.94 11.87 -4.86
CA THR A 241 10.36 10.55 -5.36
C THR A 241 11.83 10.27 -5.01
N ALA A 242 12.73 11.23 -5.21
CA ALA A 242 14.15 11.07 -4.87
C ALA A 242 14.37 10.84 -3.37
N SER A 243 13.55 11.45 -2.50
CA SER A 243 13.68 11.35 -1.05
C SER A 243 13.02 10.09 -0.48
N ALA A 244 11.81 9.77 -0.96
CA ALA A 244 10.99 8.69 -0.41
C ALA A 244 11.10 7.39 -1.22
N GLY A 245 11.49 7.48 -2.50
CA GLY A 245 11.54 6.35 -3.44
C GLY A 245 10.20 6.07 -4.14
N ASN A 246 9.07 6.59 -3.62
CA ASN A 246 7.76 6.37 -4.23
C ASN A 246 7.53 7.32 -5.41
N PHE A 247 6.94 6.80 -6.49
CA PHE A 247 6.48 7.64 -7.58
C PHE A 247 5.26 8.46 -7.15
N THR A 248 5.13 9.66 -7.73
CA THR A 248 3.99 10.54 -7.47
C THR A 248 2.97 10.45 -8.61
N ALA A 249 1.75 10.87 -8.33
CA ALA A 249 0.71 11.03 -9.34
C ALA A 249 0.82 12.37 -10.11
N SER A 250 1.96 13.05 -10.02
CA SER A 250 2.21 14.33 -10.71
C SER A 250 2.44 14.13 -12.20
N GLN A 251 1.74 14.89 -13.02
CA GLN A 251 1.93 14.92 -14.47
C GLN A 251 3.31 15.50 -14.82
N GLY A 252 4.17 14.67 -15.41
CA GLY A 252 5.54 15.05 -15.79
C GLY A 252 6.56 15.01 -14.65
N GLY A 253 6.16 14.62 -13.43
CA GLY A 253 7.08 14.43 -12.31
C GLY A 253 8.13 13.36 -12.58
N ASP A 254 7.76 12.31 -13.31
CA ASP A 254 8.63 11.20 -13.72
C ASP A 254 9.77 11.63 -14.66
N ALA A 255 9.58 12.69 -15.45
CA ALA A 255 10.63 13.20 -16.33
C ALA A 255 11.89 13.65 -15.56
N ASN A 256 11.71 14.14 -14.35
CA ASN A 256 12.77 14.65 -13.48
C ASN A 256 13.31 13.61 -12.47
N VAL A 257 12.82 12.36 -12.52
CA VAL A 257 13.30 11.28 -11.68
C VAL A 257 14.64 10.75 -12.21
N ASP A 258 15.50 10.33 -11.29
CA ASP A 258 16.80 9.73 -11.59
C ASP A 258 16.68 8.47 -12.48
N ASP A 259 17.55 8.36 -13.48
CA ASP A 259 17.54 7.26 -14.43
C ASP A 259 17.84 5.89 -13.79
N ALA A 260 18.61 5.88 -12.69
CA ALA A 260 18.88 4.64 -11.95
C ALA A 260 17.62 4.11 -11.26
N LEU A 261 16.80 4.99 -10.68
CA LEU A 261 15.50 4.57 -10.10
C LEU A 261 14.52 4.11 -11.18
N LYS A 262 14.49 4.80 -12.34
CA LYS A 262 13.68 4.35 -13.50
C LYS A 262 14.10 2.96 -13.97
N ALA A 263 15.41 2.68 -14.06
CA ALA A 263 15.93 1.39 -14.44
C ALA A 263 15.53 0.27 -13.47
N LYS A 264 15.55 0.54 -12.14
CA LYS A 264 15.08 -0.42 -11.12
C LYS A 264 13.59 -0.72 -11.27
N TYR A 265 12.77 0.31 -11.49
CA TYR A 265 11.34 0.14 -11.77
C TYR A 265 11.12 -0.75 -12.99
N GLN A 266 11.77 -0.44 -14.13
CA GLN A 266 11.63 -1.22 -15.37
C GLN A 266 12.09 -2.66 -15.21
N ALA A 267 13.15 -2.90 -14.44
CA ALA A 267 13.63 -4.26 -14.16
C ALA A 267 12.65 -5.06 -13.27
N SER A 268 12.00 -4.38 -12.32
CA SER A 268 11.03 -5.01 -11.41
C SER A 268 9.66 -5.24 -12.06
N PHE A 269 9.29 -4.37 -13.03
CA PHE A 269 7.98 -4.36 -13.67
C PHE A 269 8.10 -4.42 -15.20
N PRO A 270 8.40 -5.60 -15.81
CA PRO A 270 8.14 -5.81 -17.22
C PRO A 270 6.63 -5.63 -17.52
N GLN A 271 6.26 -5.39 -18.77
CA GLN A 271 4.89 -5.05 -19.16
C GLN A 271 3.85 -6.04 -18.59
N GLU A 272 4.14 -7.33 -18.61
CA GLU A 272 3.25 -8.35 -18.07
C GLU A 272 3.00 -8.17 -16.57
N ALA A 273 4.03 -7.78 -15.81
CA ALA A 273 3.88 -7.51 -14.36
C ALA A 273 3.07 -6.24 -14.11
N ILE A 274 3.21 -5.20 -14.93
CA ILE A 274 2.39 -3.97 -14.89
C ILE A 274 0.93 -4.32 -15.14
N ASP A 275 0.65 -5.08 -16.20
CA ASP A 275 -0.71 -5.47 -16.58
C ASP A 275 -1.39 -6.35 -15.53
N ASN A 276 -0.58 -7.04 -14.70
CA ASN A 276 -1.06 -7.92 -13.62
C ASN A 276 -1.17 -7.23 -12.25
N ILE A 277 -0.87 -5.94 -12.11
CA ILE A 277 -1.01 -5.24 -10.83
C ILE A 277 -2.46 -5.31 -10.34
N LYS A 278 -2.63 -5.71 -9.09
CA LYS A 278 -3.93 -5.79 -8.41
C LYS A 278 -4.14 -4.51 -7.62
N TRP A 279 -4.80 -3.53 -8.23
CA TRP A 279 -5.08 -2.26 -7.58
C TRP A 279 -6.16 -2.42 -6.51
N TYR A 280 -5.91 -1.90 -5.32
CA TYR A 280 -6.86 -1.93 -4.22
C TYR A 280 -8.13 -1.14 -4.57
N PRO A 281 -9.31 -1.79 -4.62
CA PRO A 281 -10.58 -1.09 -4.70
C PRO A 281 -10.99 -0.56 -3.32
N SER A 282 -11.99 0.31 -3.29
CA SER A 282 -12.60 0.78 -2.03
C SER A 282 -13.03 -0.38 -1.16
N VAL A 283 -12.65 -0.34 0.12
CA VAL A 283 -13.05 -1.34 1.10
C VAL A 283 -14.47 -1.02 1.59
N PRO A 284 -15.43 -1.93 1.42
CA PRO A 284 -16.75 -1.77 2.00
C PRO A 284 -16.72 -1.68 3.52
N ALA A 285 -17.64 -0.91 4.09
CA ALA A 285 -17.80 -0.81 5.53
C ALA A 285 -18.00 -2.20 6.17
N GLY A 286 -17.34 -2.42 7.31
CA GLY A 286 -17.43 -3.69 8.06
C GLY A 286 -16.36 -4.73 7.70
N LEU A 287 -15.84 -4.78 6.46
CA LEU A 287 -14.84 -5.78 6.08
C LEU A 287 -13.53 -5.66 6.87
N GLU A 288 -13.15 -4.46 7.26
CA GLU A 288 -11.96 -4.25 8.11
C GLU A 288 -12.06 -4.96 9.46
N THR A 289 -13.26 -5.11 9.99
CA THR A 289 -13.49 -5.85 11.25
C THR A 289 -13.23 -7.34 11.07
N LEU A 290 -13.65 -7.92 9.94
CA LEU A 290 -13.39 -9.32 9.60
C LEU A 290 -11.87 -9.57 9.42
N GLU A 291 -11.20 -8.69 8.66
CA GLU A 291 -9.75 -8.74 8.46
C GLU A 291 -9.00 -8.65 9.78
N GLY A 292 -9.37 -7.70 10.64
CA GLY A 292 -8.76 -7.53 11.97
C GLY A 292 -8.90 -8.78 12.84
N ALA A 293 -10.11 -9.34 12.92
CA ALA A 293 -10.35 -10.58 13.67
C ALA A 293 -9.53 -11.77 13.13
N THR A 294 -9.38 -11.88 11.82
CA THR A 294 -8.55 -12.92 11.17
C THR A 294 -7.07 -12.73 11.52
N LEU A 295 -6.54 -11.50 11.42
CA LEU A 295 -5.16 -11.18 11.77
C LEU A 295 -4.86 -11.48 13.24
N ASP A 296 -5.79 -11.20 14.15
CA ASP A 296 -5.68 -11.52 15.56
C ASP A 296 -5.59 -13.03 15.80
N ARG A 297 -6.40 -13.84 15.10
CA ARG A 297 -6.34 -15.31 15.19
C ARG A 297 -5.02 -15.86 14.66
N ILE A 298 -4.52 -15.35 13.51
CA ILE A 298 -3.21 -15.73 12.97
C ILE A 298 -2.11 -15.37 13.96
N ASN A 299 -2.16 -14.19 14.56
CA ASN A 299 -1.17 -13.77 15.54
C ASN A 299 -1.17 -14.67 16.77
N ALA A 300 -2.34 -15.04 17.27
CA ALA A 300 -2.51 -15.89 18.46
C ALA A 300 -2.22 -17.37 18.22
N ALA A 301 -2.24 -17.87 16.99
CA ALA A 301 -1.95 -19.26 16.66
C ALA A 301 -0.54 -19.65 17.11
N ARG A 302 -0.36 -20.89 17.61
CA ARG A 302 0.93 -21.43 18.13
C ARG A 302 1.63 -22.30 17.11
#